data_292c3453e7440cedc791561d92a5e7af
#
_entry.id   292c3453e7440cedc791561d92a5e7af
#
_cell.length_a   1.000
_cell.length_b   1.000
_cell.length_c   1.000
_cell.angle_alpha   90.00
_cell.angle_beta   90.00
_cell.angle_gamma   90.00
#
_symmetry.space_group_name_H-M   'P 1'
#
loop_
_entity.id
_entity.type
_entity.pdbx_description
1 polymer ?
#
loop_
_entity_poly.entity_id
_entity_poly.type
_entity_poly.pdbx_seq_one_letter_code
_entity_poly.pdbx_strand_id
1 'polypeptide(L)'
;MPTLKQIQTQKQKLAPKQVLQARMLQLNTVNLEQAILKELEENPILEQVEPEDFEDKSMAEEILDEVDAPIEDVYTDESSYYIDQEKKDLPLPDRSSFIEKVIERLKDSGLTEIEQEIAEEILWNTNDRGYLDTDLVLIADRFELEEEEIEPILSVVQRMEPKGLASRDLKECLTIQLEDVPESLSYLIITKYFDDFMHKRYNKIKKKLKCTDEHLHKAVDKISILNPRPGEGYADYFQTVIPDLIIREDGDDWLITTNDGGIPELRISRLYAQGIKDGEYSGKAKTFVRKNIDSGNWFIEAVKQRRLTMVSVMRAIIKYQPEWFGGDMNHLRPLKLQDIAEEIGMDISTVSRSTRGKFVDTPYGVYELKYYFTDAIDLGDGRVLGTFVIKRELQNIINSENKQSPLSDDMIVEKLKNKGYNLARRTVAKYRDKLGIPVARLRKEI
;
A
#
# COMPACT_ATOMS: atom_id res chain seq x y z
N MET A 1 -19.79 50.29 -30.44
CA MET A 1 -18.48 50.37 -29.80
C MET A 1 -18.29 49.08 -28.96
N PRO A 2 -17.33 48.23 -29.24
CA PRO A 2 -17.09 47.06 -28.44
C PRO A 2 -16.30 47.43 -27.16
N THR A 3 -16.89 47.15 -26.01
CA THR A 3 -16.24 47.30 -24.71
C THR A 3 -15.25 46.18 -24.48
N LEU A 4 -13.97 46.45 -24.51
CA LEU A 4 -12.89 45.54 -24.09
C LEU A 4 -13.01 45.28 -22.58
N LYS A 5 -13.49 44.09 -22.21
CA LYS A 5 -13.37 43.56 -20.84
C LYS A 5 -11.94 43.08 -20.64
N GLN A 6 -11.15 43.83 -19.91
CA GLN A 6 -9.80 43.45 -19.45
C GLN A 6 -9.95 42.42 -18.35
N ILE A 7 -9.76 41.13 -18.67
CA ILE A 7 -9.72 40.06 -17.70
C ILE A 7 -8.31 40.05 -17.11
N GLN A 8 -8.16 40.62 -15.94
CA GLN A 8 -6.93 40.53 -15.13
C GLN A 8 -6.85 39.11 -14.51
N THR A 9 -6.15 38.20 -15.18
CA THR A 9 -5.78 36.92 -14.59
C THR A 9 -4.59 37.15 -13.64
N GLN A 10 -4.87 37.28 -12.35
CA GLN A 10 -3.86 37.27 -11.30
C GLN A 10 -3.25 35.88 -11.19
N LYS A 11 -2.12 35.64 -11.85
CA LYS A 11 -1.30 34.43 -11.60
C LYS A 11 -0.58 34.62 -10.27
N GLN A 12 -1.16 34.11 -9.19
CA GLN A 12 -0.44 33.98 -7.92
C GLN A 12 0.72 33.00 -8.13
N LYS A 13 1.95 33.51 -8.19
CA LYS A 13 3.15 32.67 -8.09
C LYS A 13 3.35 32.39 -6.60
N LEU A 14 3.09 31.15 -6.19
CA LEU A 14 3.44 30.66 -4.86
C LEU A 14 4.93 30.90 -4.60
N ALA A 15 5.27 31.35 -3.40
CA ALA A 15 6.67 31.53 -3.01
C ALA A 15 7.39 30.17 -3.05
N PRO A 16 8.65 30.08 -3.53
CA PRO A 16 9.39 28.82 -3.63
C PRO A 16 9.38 28.01 -2.33
N LYS A 17 9.43 28.69 -1.17
CA LYS A 17 9.34 28.10 0.17
C LYS A 17 8.02 27.34 0.37
N GLN A 18 6.88 27.90 -0.05
CA GLN A 18 5.57 27.25 0.10
C GLN A 18 5.43 26.02 -0.79
N VAL A 19 6.02 26.07 -2.00
CA VAL A 19 6.04 24.91 -2.92
C VAL A 19 6.86 23.77 -2.31
N LEU A 20 8.03 24.10 -1.73
CA LEU A 20 8.90 23.13 -1.05
C LEU A 20 8.18 22.48 0.14
N GLN A 21 7.57 23.28 1.01
CA GLN A 21 6.80 22.78 2.17
C GLN A 21 5.66 21.84 1.73
N ALA A 22 4.89 22.24 0.70
CA ALA A 22 3.79 21.43 0.18
C ALA A 22 4.30 20.09 -0.43
N ARG A 23 5.47 20.09 -1.07
CA ARG A 23 6.12 18.90 -1.61
C ARG A 23 6.58 17.97 -0.47
N MET A 24 7.26 18.52 0.55
CA MET A 24 7.73 17.74 1.70
C MET A 24 6.59 17.03 2.45
N LEU A 25 5.43 17.68 2.58
CA LEU A 25 4.25 17.08 3.20
C LEU A 25 3.69 15.88 2.42
N GLN A 26 3.90 15.81 1.10
CA GLN A 26 3.39 14.70 0.27
C GLN A 26 4.28 13.45 0.33
N LEU A 27 5.58 13.60 0.59
CA LEU A 27 6.53 12.49 0.60
C LEU A 27 6.23 11.54 1.77
N ASN A 28 6.38 10.24 1.55
CA ASN A 28 6.47 9.25 2.62
C ASN A 28 7.91 9.19 3.16
N THR A 29 8.16 8.42 4.22
CA THR A 29 9.47 8.37 4.88
C THR A 29 10.59 7.96 3.92
N VAL A 30 10.38 6.93 3.09
CA VAL A 30 11.38 6.45 2.11
C VAL A 30 11.71 7.51 1.05
N ASN A 31 10.68 8.14 0.49
CA ASN A 31 10.88 9.20 -0.51
C ASN A 31 11.48 10.47 0.10
N LEU A 32 11.25 10.71 1.40
CA LEU A 32 11.88 11.82 2.13
C LEU A 32 13.38 11.59 2.30
N GLU A 33 13.80 10.38 2.68
CA GLU A 33 15.21 10.00 2.73
C GLU A 33 15.91 10.25 1.38
N GLN A 34 15.32 9.78 0.29
CA GLN A 34 15.85 10.01 -1.05
C GLN A 34 15.93 11.51 -1.40
N ALA A 35 14.92 12.29 -1.01
CA ALA A 35 14.93 13.73 -1.24
C ALA A 35 16.01 14.46 -0.41
N ILE A 36 16.28 13.98 0.81
CA ILE A 36 17.35 14.52 1.65
C ILE A 36 18.72 14.19 1.07
N LEU A 37 18.96 12.92 0.69
CA LEU A 37 20.22 12.53 0.06
C LEU A 37 20.49 13.34 -1.20
N LYS A 38 19.48 13.55 -2.03
CA LYS A 38 19.60 14.37 -3.23
C LYS A 38 19.94 15.83 -2.92
N GLU A 39 19.32 16.43 -1.90
CA GLU A 39 19.61 17.81 -1.52
C GLU A 39 21.02 17.94 -0.92
N LEU A 40 21.51 16.92 -0.19
CA LEU A 40 22.88 16.86 0.29
C LEU A 40 23.91 16.81 -0.86
N GLU A 41 23.59 16.13 -1.96
CA GLU A 41 24.42 16.11 -3.16
C GLU A 41 24.40 17.46 -3.92
N GLU A 42 23.23 18.10 -4.02
CA GLU A 42 23.03 19.36 -4.75
C GLU A 42 23.53 20.58 -3.97
N ASN A 43 23.49 20.54 -2.64
CA ASN A 43 23.85 21.68 -1.78
C ASN A 43 25.06 21.36 -0.88
N PRO A 44 26.28 21.76 -1.28
CA PRO A 44 27.52 21.45 -0.54
C PRO A 44 27.63 22.14 0.82
N ILE A 45 26.65 22.97 1.20
CA ILE A 45 26.62 23.70 2.47
C ILE A 45 25.83 22.95 3.52
N LEU A 46 25.00 21.99 3.12
CA LEU A 46 24.30 21.10 4.02
C LEU A 46 25.22 19.95 4.45
N GLU A 47 25.26 19.72 5.74
CA GLU A 47 26.00 18.63 6.36
C GLU A 47 25.05 17.74 7.16
N GLN A 48 25.38 16.46 7.20
CA GLN A 48 24.76 15.49 8.09
C GLN A 48 25.43 15.61 9.46
N VAL A 49 24.64 15.62 10.53
CA VAL A 49 25.18 15.58 11.90
C VAL A 49 25.55 14.14 12.22
N GLU A 50 26.83 13.90 12.53
CA GLU A 50 27.29 12.60 12.99
C GLU A 50 26.95 12.40 14.47
N PRO A 51 26.73 11.15 14.92
CA PRO A 51 26.38 10.87 16.33
C PRO A 51 27.40 11.40 17.36
N GLU A 52 28.66 11.45 16.98
CA GLU A 52 29.74 11.98 17.82
C GLU A 52 29.60 13.49 18.14
N ASP A 53 28.91 14.26 17.32
CA ASP A 53 28.67 15.70 17.55
C ASP A 53 27.59 15.98 18.63
N PHE A 54 26.90 14.95 19.13
CA PHE A 54 25.91 15.11 20.21
C PHE A 54 26.58 15.17 21.61
N GLU A 55 27.71 14.52 21.81
CA GLU A 55 28.44 14.56 23.09
C GLU A 55 29.02 15.95 23.40
N ASP A 56 29.45 16.69 22.37
CA ASP A 56 29.95 18.06 22.51
C ASP A 56 28.87 19.08 22.88
N LYS A 57 27.60 18.84 22.60
CA LYS A 57 26.50 19.75 22.96
C LYS A 57 26.12 19.61 24.44
N SER A 58 26.11 18.38 24.96
CA SER A 58 25.80 18.11 26.38
C SER A 58 26.84 18.78 27.29
N MET A 59 28.13 18.72 26.93
CA MET A 59 29.19 19.42 27.69
C MET A 59 29.11 20.94 27.57
N ALA A 60 28.65 21.51 26.46
CA ALA A 60 28.56 22.95 26.29
C ALA A 60 27.34 23.58 26.97
N GLU A 61 26.25 22.82 27.13
CA GLU A 61 25.05 23.21 27.88
C GLU A 61 25.25 23.00 29.39
N GLU A 62 25.94 21.96 29.83
CA GLU A 62 26.29 21.74 31.24
C GLU A 62 27.18 22.85 31.86
N ILE A 63 28.01 23.50 31.06
CA ILE A 63 28.85 24.64 31.54
C ILE A 63 28.03 25.93 31.72
N LEU A 64 26.82 26.04 31.15
CA LEU A 64 25.98 27.23 31.29
C LEU A 64 24.90 27.13 32.38
N ASP A 65 24.61 25.91 32.87
CA ASP A 65 23.58 25.66 33.88
C ASP A 65 24.11 25.42 35.32
N GLU A 66 25.41 25.59 35.55
CA GLU A 66 26.01 25.40 36.87
C GLU A 66 25.77 26.58 37.85
N VAL A 67 24.85 27.49 37.55
CA VAL A 67 24.44 28.53 38.51
C VAL A 67 22.94 28.47 38.70
N ASP A 68 22.53 27.89 39.84
CA ASP A 68 21.19 27.86 40.42
C ASP A 68 20.17 26.81 39.89
N ALA A 69 20.27 25.57 40.42
CA ALA A 69 19.08 24.77 40.68
C ALA A 69 19.29 23.70 41.73
N PRO A 70 18.35 23.43 42.63
CA PRO A 70 18.45 22.43 43.68
C PRO A 70 18.27 21.02 43.11
N ILE A 71 19.09 20.14 43.64
CA ILE A 71 19.15 18.69 43.41
C ILE A 71 17.80 18.07 43.78
N GLU A 72 17.19 17.37 42.81
CA GLU A 72 16.42 16.13 42.99
C GLU A 72 15.77 15.79 41.66
N ASP A 73 16.42 14.87 40.90
CA ASP A 73 15.79 13.63 40.49
C ASP A 73 16.77 12.79 39.71
N VAL A 74 17.08 11.65 40.31
CA VAL A 74 17.91 10.60 39.74
C VAL A 74 17.14 9.94 38.61
N TYR A 75 17.44 10.29 37.37
CA TYR A 75 17.11 9.44 36.23
C TYR A 75 18.18 8.35 36.09
N THR A 76 17.83 7.14 36.48
CA THR A 76 18.61 5.94 36.21
C THR A 76 18.71 5.74 34.70
N ASP A 77 19.92 5.85 34.22
CA ASP A 77 20.36 5.57 32.87
C ASP A 77 20.13 4.07 32.53
N GLU A 78 19.03 3.77 31.82
CA GLU A 78 18.74 2.44 31.24
C GLU A 78 19.05 2.33 29.74
N SER A 79 19.93 3.15 29.22
CA SER A 79 20.35 3.09 27.80
C SER A 79 21.54 2.18 27.52
N SER A 80 21.95 1.34 28.49
CA SER A 80 23.11 0.43 28.34
C SER A 80 22.73 -1.03 28.09
N TYR A 81 21.79 -1.29 27.19
CA TYR A 81 21.58 -2.61 26.59
C TYR A 81 21.96 -2.65 25.11
N TYR A 82 23.16 -2.18 24.78
CA TYR A 82 23.84 -2.74 23.62
C TYR A 82 24.44 -4.07 24.05
N ILE A 83 23.65 -5.12 24.01
CA ILE A 83 24.16 -6.48 23.92
C ILE A 83 24.92 -6.52 22.60
N ASP A 84 26.23 -6.66 22.71
CA ASP A 84 27.11 -7.11 21.64
C ASP A 84 26.64 -8.52 21.25
N GLN A 85 25.55 -8.60 20.52
CA GLN A 85 25.18 -9.81 19.84
C GLN A 85 26.20 -9.95 18.72
N GLU A 86 27.21 -10.82 18.98
CA GLU A 86 27.90 -11.46 17.87
C GLU A 86 26.88 -11.67 16.76
N LYS A 87 27.05 -10.93 15.69
CA LYS A 87 26.28 -11.14 14.46
C LYS A 87 26.56 -12.58 14.06
N LYS A 88 25.78 -13.54 14.59
CA LYS A 88 25.64 -14.82 13.94
C LYS A 88 25.17 -14.46 12.54
N ASP A 89 26.01 -14.73 11.56
CA ASP A 89 25.62 -14.70 10.16
C ASP A 89 24.42 -15.64 10.03
N LEU A 90 23.22 -15.06 10.21
CA LEU A 90 22.01 -15.73 9.84
C LEU A 90 22.14 -15.95 8.33
N PRO A 91 22.05 -17.19 7.85
CA PRO A 91 22.08 -17.43 6.42
C PRO A 91 21.04 -16.51 5.80
N LEU A 92 21.49 -15.59 4.94
CA LEU A 92 20.58 -14.73 4.17
C LEU A 92 19.60 -15.67 3.47
N PRO A 93 18.29 -15.49 3.65
CA PRO A 93 17.32 -16.30 2.94
C PRO A 93 17.63 -16.16 1.45
N ASP A 94 17.68 -17.29 0.77
CA ASP A 94 17.89 -17.35 -0.67
C ASP A 94 16.80 -16.50 -1.33
N ARG A 95 17.21 -15.34 -1.86
CA ARG A 95 16.32 -14.35 -2.50
C ARG A 95 16.09 -14.66 -3.97
N SER A 96 16.36 -15.91 -4.41
CA SER A 96 16.04 -16.30 -5.77
C SER A 96 14.54 -16.07 -6.03
N SER A 97 14.23 -15.33 -7.08
CA SER A 97 12.86 -15.05 -7.47
C SER A 97 12.14 -16.36 -7.80
N PHE A 98 10.81 -16.37 -7.71
CA PHE A 98 10.02 -17.55 -8.09
C PHE A 98 10.37 -18.03 -9.51
N ILE A 99 10.50 -17.07 -10.44
CA ILE A 99 10.85 -17.37 -11.84
C ILE A 99 12.23 -18.04 -11.92
N GLU A 100 13.23 -17.57 -11.19
CA GLU A 100 14.57 -18.20 -11.14
C GLU A 100 14.52 -19.65 -10.66
N LYS A 101 13.70 -19.95 -9.65
CA LYS A 101 13.50 -21.34 -9.17
C LYS A 101 12.84 -22.22 -10.21
N VAL A 102 11.89 -21.69 -11.01
CA VAL A 102 11.28 -22.43 -12.12
C VAL A 102 12.29 -22.66 -13.24
N ILE A 103 13.10 -21.65 -13.58
CA ILE A 103 14.18 -21.76 -14.57
C ILE A 103 15.22 -22.80 -14.15
N GLU A 104 15.57 -22.87 -12.87
CA GLU A 104 16.47 -23.91 -12.37
C GLU A 104 15.91 -25.32 -12.59
N ARG A 105 14.61 -25.53 -12.35
CA ARG A 105 13.93 -26.80 -12.64
C ARG A 105 13.82 -27.08 -14.14
N LEU A 106 13.77 -26.04 -14.97
CA LEU A 106 13.71 -26.19 -16.42
C LEU A 106 14.96 -26.89 -16.97
N LYS A 107 16.13 -26.71 -16.35
CA LYS A 107 17.39 -27.38 -16.75
C LYS A 107 17.29 -28.92 -16.65
N ASP A 108 16.43 -29.42 -15.78
CA ASP A 108 16.20 -30.85 -15.60
C ASP A 108 15.13 -31.44 -16.55
N SER A 109 14.49 -30.59 -17.39
CA SER A 109 13.35 -31.00 -18.25
C SER A 109 13.76 -31.75 -19.53
N GLY A 110 15.07 -31.84 -19.83
CA GLY A 110 15.58 -32.54 -21.02
C GLY A 110 15.43 -31.78 -22.33
N LEU A 111 15.16 -30.47 -22.28
CA LEU A 111 15.13 -29.57 -23.44
C LEU A 111 16.54 -29.28 -23.93
N THR A 112 16.70 -29.02 -25.24
CA THR A 112 17.97 -28.55 -25.83
C THR A 112 18.29 -27.14 -25.33
N GLU A 113 19.56 -26.70 -25.45
CA GLU A 113 20.00 -25.36 -25.00
C GLU A 113 19.14 -24.24 -25.60
N ILE A 114 18.83 -24.31 -26.90
CA ILE A 114 17.99 -23.32 -27.58
C ILE A 114 16.54 -23.35 -27.05
N GLU A 115 15.97 -24.54 -26.84
CA GLU A 115 14.62 -24.67 -26.28
C GLU A 115 14.55 -24.17 -24.84
N GLN A 116 15.63 -24.30 -24.06
CA GLN A 116 15.73 -23.73 -22.72
C GLN A 116 15.73 -22.21 -22.76
N GLU A 117 16.49 -21.59 -23.65
CA GLU A 117 16.50 -20.13 -23.83
C GLU A 117 15.10 -19.60 -24.20
N ILE A 118 14.38 -20.29 -25.08
CA ILE A 118 13.00 -19.94 -25.44
C ILE A 118 12.06 -20.08 -24.24
N ALA A 119 12.20 -21.17 -23.49
CA ALA A 119 11.37 -21.41 -22.30
C ALA A 119 11.65 -20.38 -21.18
N GLU A 120 12.92 -19.96 -21.01
CA GLU A 120 13.28 -18.87 -20.10
C GLU A 120 12.63 -17.55 -20.54
N GLU A 121 12.67 -17.22 -21.83
CA GLU A 121 12.02 -16.02 -22.36
C GLU A 121 10.51 -16.06 -22.15
N ILE A 122 9.86 -17.20 -22.34
CA ILE A 122 8.42 -17.38 -22.03
C ILE A 122 8.15 -17.10 -20.55
N LEU A 123 8.97 -17.62 -19.64
CA LEU A 123 8.81 -17.42 -18.20
C LEU A 123 9.00 -15.96 -17.78
N TRP A 124 9.98 -15.25 -18.37
CA TRP A 124 10.18 -13.83 -18.10
C TRP A 124 9.05 -12.94 -18.62
N ASN A 125 8.31 -13.39 -19.62
CA ASN A 125 7.14 -12.70 -20.16
C ASN A 125 5.82 -13.09 -19.46
N THR A 126 5.88 -13.75 -18.29
CA THR A 126 4.70 -14.02 -17.47
C THR A 126 4.42 -12.87 -16.51
N ASN A 127 3.14 -12.58 -16.27
CA ASN A 127 2.72 -11.61 -15.27
C ASN A 127 2.75 -12.20 -13.83
N ASP A 128 2.51 -11.33 -12.83
CA ASP A 128 2.47 -11.73 -11.39
C ASP A 128 1.47 -12.84 -11.09
N ARG A 129 0.47 -13.07 -11.93
CA ARG A 129 -0.52 -14.14 -11.79
C ARG A 129 -0.08 -15.45 -12.42
N GLY A 130 1.02 -15.44 -13.17
CA GLY A 130 1.56 -16.59 -13.87
C GLY A 130 0.99 -16.80 -15.27
N TYR A 131 0.29 -15.82 -15.85
CA TYR A 131 -0.18 -15.86 -17.22
C TYR A 131 0.81 -15.21 -18.17
N LEU A 132 0.87 -15.72 -19.42
CA LEU A 132 1.66 -15.12 -20.48
C LEU A 132 1.05 -13.76 -20.88
N ASP A 133 1.82 -12.69 -20.79
CA ASP A 133 1.36 -11.32 -21.09
C ASP A 133 1.70 -10.91 -22.53
N THR A 134 2.58 -11.64 -23.20
CA THR A 134 3.08 -11.36 -24.53
C THR A 134 2.55 -12.41 -25.53
N ASP A 135 2.19 -11.98 -26.75
CA ASP A 135 1.79 -12.89 -27.82
C ASP A 135 2.99 -13.78 -28.25
N LEU A 136 2.75 -15.07 -28.45
CA LEU A 136 3.78 -16.03 -28.86
C LEU A 136 4.48 -15.62 -30.16
N VAL A 137 3.78 -14.94 -31.05
CA VAL A 137 4.34 -14.43 -32.32
C VAL A 137 5.55 -13.51 -32.06
N LEU A 138 5.50 -12.66 -31.02
CA LEU A 138 6.61 -11.76 -30.68
C LEU A 138 7.83 -12.50 -30.14
N ILE A 139 7.59 -13.61 -29.44
CA ILE A 139 8.68 -14.48 -28.96
C ILE A 139 9.26 -15.25 -30.15
N ALA A 140 8.41 -15.74 -31.06
CA ALA A 140 8.81 -16.43 -32.28
C ALA A 140 9.68 -15.56 -33.18
N ASP A 141 9.28 -14.31 -33.43
CA ASP A 141 10.04 -13.33 -34.21
C ASP A 141 11.44 -13.07 -33.62
N ARG A 142 11.58 -13.10 -32.29
CA ARG A 142 12.87 -12.87 -31.62
C ARG A 142 13.88 -14.00 -31.85
N PHE A 143 13.39 -15.24 -31.95
CA PHE A 143 14.23 -16.43 -32.19
C PHE A 143 14.26 -16.86 -33.67
N GLU A 144 13.64 -16.07 -34.58
CA GLU A 144 13.52 -16.38 -36.02
C GLU A 144 12.82 -17.74 -36.26
N LEU A 145 11.86 -18.12 -35.44
CA LEU A 145 11.08 -19.36 -35.49
C LEU A 145 9.63 -19.09 -35.87
N GLU A 146 8.91 -20.14 -36.26
CA GLU A 146 7.45 -20.07 -36.44
C GLU A 146 6.72 -20.37 -35.10
N GLU A 147 5.52 -19.82 -34.92
CA GLU A 147 4.71 -20.02 -33.70
C GLU A 147 4.46 -21.51 -33.42
N GLU A 148 4.31 -22.34 -34.47
CA GLU A 148 4.09 -23.77 -34.37
C GLU A 148 5.31 -24.53 -33.77
N GLU A 149 6.51 -23.97 -33.84
CA GLU A 149 7.71 -24.55 -33.25
C GLU A 149 7.86 -24.21 -31.75
N ILE A 150 7.24 -23.13 -31.30
CA ILE A 150 7.27 -22.69 -29.89
C ILE A 150 6.15 -23.36 -29.08
N GLU A 151 5.02 -23.71 -29.68
CA GLU A 151 3.91 -24.37 -28.98
C GLU A 151 4.30 -25.64 -28.19
N PRO A 152 5.12 -26.55 -28.71
CA PRO A 152 5.60 -27.70 -27.93
C PRO A 152 6.39 -27.29 -26.69
N ILE A 153 7.25 -26.26 -26.80
CA ILE A 153 8.07 -25.75 -25.71
C ILE A 153 7.18 -25.11 -24.63
N LEU A 154 6.21 -24.28 -25.04
CA LEU A 154 5.21 -23.73 -24.16
C LEU A 154 4.46 -24.83 -23.41
N SER A 155 4.06 -25.90 -24.09
CA SER A 155 3.37 -27.03 -23.47
C SER A 155 4.21 -27.72 -22.39
N VAL A 156 5.54 -27.78 -22.54
CA VAL A 156 6.44 -28.28 -21.49
C VAL A 156 6.46 -27.35 -20.30
N VAL A 157 6.61 -26.05 -20.52
CA VAL A 157 6.59 -25.04 -19.44
C VAL A 157 5.28 -25.06 -18.67
N GLN A 158 4.15 -25.18 -19.35
CA GLN A 158 2.81 -25.21 -18.76
C GLN A 158 2.56 -26.46 -17.87
N ARG A 159 3.24 -27.58 -18.15
CA ARG A 159 3.14 -28.81 -17.36
C ARG A 159 4.08 -28.87 -16.17
N MET A 160 5.05 -27.94 -16.10
CA MET A 160 5.93 -27.84 -14.93
C MET A 160 5.16 -27.41 -13.67
N GLU A 161 5.73 -27.65 -12.51
CA GLU A 161 5.16 -27.18 -11.24
C GLU A 161 5.55 -25.72 -10.95
N PRO A 162 4.57 -24.85 -10.73
CA PRO A 162 3.11 -25.12 -10.63
C PRO A 162 2.45 -25.28 -12.01
N LYS A 163 1.62 -26.33 -12.18
CA LYS A 163 0.91 -26.60 -13.43
C LYS A 163 0.05 -25.42 -13.86
N GLY A 164 0.10 -25.10 -15.15
CA GLY A 164 -0.66 -23.98 -15.73
C GLY A 164 0.06 -22.66 -15.75
N LEU A 165 1.37 -22.63 -15.44
CA LEU A 165 2.22 -21.45 -15.59
C LEU A 165 2.35 -21.11 -17.09
N ALA A 166 2.50 -19.82 -17.41
CA ALA A 166 2.54 -19.31 -18.79
C ALA A 166 1.33 -19.65 -19.67
N SER A 167 0.16 -19.93 -19.06
CA SER A 167 -1.09 -20.08 -19.81
C SER A 167 -1.55 -18.75 -20.39
N ARG A 168 -2.19 -18.76 -21.56
CA ARG A 168 -2.75 -17.58 -22.23
C ARG A 168 -4.00 -17.06 -21.50
N ASP A 169 -4.85 -18.01 -21.05
CA ASP A 169 -6.14 -17.73 -20.42
C ASP A 169 -6.39 -18.62 -19.20
N LEU A 170 -7.32 -18.17 -18.34
CA LEU A 170 -7.79 -18.96 -17.21
C LEU A 170 -8.33 -20.34 -17.61
N LYS A 171 -9.02 -20.42 -18.76
CA LYS A 171 -9.56 -21.67 -19.27
C LYS A 171 -8.43 -22.66 -19.59
N GLU A 172 -7.38 -22.21 -20.26
CA GLU A 172 -6.20 -23.02 -20.59
C GLU A 172 -5.51 -23.50 -19.31
N CYS A 173 -5.25 -22.59 -18.37
CA CYS A 173 -4.64 -22.90 -17.07
C CYS A 173 -5.37 -24.02 -16.32
N LEU A 174 -6.69 -23.90 -16.18
CA LEU A 174 -7.49 -24.92 -15.50
C LEU A 174 -7.60 -26.22 -16.29
N THR A 175 -7.56 -26.18 -17.63
CA THR A 175 -7.57 -27.35 -18.49
C THR A 175 -6.31 -28.17 -18.31
N ILE A 176 -5.15 -27.53 -18.25
CA ILE A 176 -3.84 -28.17 -18.06
C ILE A 176 -3.77 -28.85 -16.69
N GLN A 177 -4.28 -28.19 -15.63
CA GLN A 177 -4.31 -28.78 -14.29
C GLN A 177 -5.21 -30.03 -14.18
N LEU A 178 -6.17 -30.17 -15.08
CA LEU A 178 -7.07 -31.35 -15.17
C LEU A 178 -6.68 -32.36 -16.25
N GLU A 179 -5.61 -32.14 -16.98
CA GLU A 179 -5.17 -32.98 -18.10
C GLU A 179 -4.90 -34.43 -17.64
N ASP A 180 -4.53 -34.63 -16.38
CA ASP A 180 -4.30 -35.98 -15.83
C ASP A 180 -5.56 -36.87 -15.81
N VAL A 181 -6.76 -36.27 -15.88
CA VAL A 181 -8.04 -37.00 -15.86
C VAL A 181 -9.01 -36.48 -16.92
N PRO A 182 -8.75 -36.68 -18.21
CA PRO A 182 -9.49 -36.05 -19.32
C PRO A 182 -10.94 -36.52 -19.43
N GLU A 183 -11.29 -37.66 -18.86
CA GLU A 183 -12.68 -38.16 -18.82
C GLU A 183 -13.51 -37.61 -17.66
N SER A 184 -12.90 -36.80 -16.78
CA SER A 184 -13.61 -36.25 -15.65
C SER A 184 -14.69 -35.25 -16.05
N LEU A 185 -15.79 -35.23 -15.28
CA LEU A 185 -16.85 -34.25 -15.47
C LEU A 185 -16.31 -32.83 -15.34
N SER A 186 -15.32 -32.60 -14.46
CA SER A 186 -14.63 -31.33 -14.26
C SER A 186 -13.93 -30.86 -15.53
N TYR A 187 -13.17 -31.72 -16.19
CA TYR A 187 -12.49 -31.41 -17.45
C TYR A 187 -13.48 -31.07 -18.56
N LEU A 188 -14.58 -31.82 -18.70
CA LEU A 188 -15.64 -31.57 -19.69
C LEU A 188 -16.33 -30.21 -19.44
N ILE A 189 -16.56 -29.84 -18.19
CA ILE A 189 -17.17 -28.56 -17.83
C ILE A 189 -16.25 -27.40 -18.27
N ILE A 190 -14.96 -27.48 -17.96
CA ILE A 190 -14.01 -26.41 -18.29
C ILE A 190 -13.80 -26.33 -19.81
N THR A 191 -13.64 -27.45 -20.48
CA THR A 191 -13.35 -27.44 -21.92
C THR A 191 -14.54 -27.00 -22.75
N LYS A 192 -15.75 -27.52 -22.47
CA LYS A 192 -16.94 -27.33 -23.33
C LYS A 192 -17.97 -26.34 -22.81
N TYR A 193 -18.05 -26.13 -21.48
CA TYR A 193 -19.10 -25.35 -20.84
C TYR A 193 -18.58 -24.26 -19.92
N PHE A 194 -17.38 -23.77 -20.17
CA PHE A 194 -16.70 -22.77 -19.34
C PHE A 194 -17.55 -21.50 -19.14
N ASP A 195 -18.17 -20.96 -20.19
CA ASP A 195 -19.02 -19.76 -20.11
C ASP A 195 -20.27 -19.98 -19.24
N ASP A 196 -20.91 -21.16 -19.37
CA ASP A 196 -22.07 -21.47 -18.53
C ASP A 196 -21.64 -21.69 -17.07
N PHE A 197 -20.43 -22.22 -16.84
CA PHE A 197 -19.83 -22.36 -15.50
C PHE A 197 -19.47 -21.01 -14.87
N MET A 198 -18.78 -20.13 -15.60
CA MET A 198 -18.44 -18.76 -15.15
C MET A 198 -19.68 -17.98 -14.72
N HIS A 199 -20.80 -18.16 -15.43
CA HIS A 199 -22.05 -17.50 -15.10
C HIS A 199 -22.92 -18.29 -14.11
N LYS A 200 -22.38 -19.36 -13.48
CA LYS A 200 -23.09 -20.26 -12.53
C LYS A 200 -24.44 -20.77 -13.06
N ARG A 201 -24.50 -21.09 -14.37
CA ARG A 201 -25.70 -21.64 -15.02
C ARG A 201 -25.78 -23.18 -14.88
N TYR A 202 -25.68 -23.66 -13.67
CA TYR A 202 -25.60 -25.09 -13.35
C TYR A 202 -26.74 -25.93 -13.93
N ASN A 203 -27.96 -25.40 -13.95
CA ASN A 203 -29.13 -26.08 -14.55
C ASN A 203 -28.97 -26.38 -16.05
N LYS A 204 -28.25 -25.49 -16.79
CA LYS A 204 -27.94 -25.75 -18.20
C LYS A 204 -26.88 -26.84 -18.37
N ILE A 205 -25.84 -26.78 -17.55
CA ILE A 205 -24.76 -27.78 -17.54
C ILE A 205 -25.33 -29.14 -17.23
N LYS A 206 -26.19 -29.26 -16.19
CA LYS A 206 -26.86 -30.50 -15.80
C LYS A 206 -27.69 -31.11 -16.94
N LYS A 207 -28.50 -30.28 -17.63
CA LYS A 207 -29.31 -30.77 -18.76
C LYS A 207 -28.46 -31.25 -19.92
N LYS A 208 -27.34 -30.57 -20.22
CA LYS A 208 -26.47 -30.91 -21.36
C LYS A 208 -25.62 -32.15 -21.08
N LEU A 209 -25.09 -32.30 -19.85
CA LEU A 209 -24.23 -33.42 -19.45
C LEU A 209 -25.03 -34.60 -18.86
N LYS A 210 -26.35 -34.48 -18.68
CA LYS A 210 -27.23 -35.49 -18.10
C LYS A 210 -26.70 -36.09 -16.78
N CYS A 211 -26.09 -35.22 -15.95
CA CYS A 211 -25.48 -35.61 -14.66
C CYS A 211 -26.44 -35.35 -13.48
N THR A 212 -26.22 -36.08 -12.37
CA THR A 212 -26.94 -35.87 -11.11
C THR A 212 -26.34 -34.62 -10.38
N ASP A 213 -27.10 -34.06 -9.44
CA ASP A 213 -26.64 -32.94 -8.64
C ASP A 213 -25.38 -33.28 -7.84
N GLU A 214 -25.32 -34.49 -7.27
CA GLU A 214 -24.16 -34.98 -6.51
C GLU A 214 -22.87 -35.04 -7.35
N HIS A 215 -22.98 -35.50 -8.61
CA HIS A 215 -21.83 -35.53 -9.50
C HIS A 215 -21.38 -34.15 -9.92
N LEU A 216 -22.34 -33.24 -10.11
CA LEU A 216 -22.02 -31.85 -10.43
C LEU A 216 -21.34 -31.17 -9.25
N HIS A 217 -21.82 -31.33 -8.01
CA HIS A 217 -21.15 -30.82 -6.80
C HIS A 217 -19.71 -31.31 -6.70
N LYS A 218 -19.49 -32.62 -6.80
CA LYS A 218 -18.13 -33.19 -6.77
C LYS A 218 -17.21 -32.61 -7.86
N ALA A 219 -17.78 -32.35 -9.03
CA ALA A 219 -17.01 -31.75 -10.12
C ALA A 219 -16.66 -30.25 -9.83
N VAL A 220 -17.61 -29.49 -9.29
CA VAL A 220 -17.39 -28.11 -8.88
C VAL A 220 -16.39 -28.02 -7.73
N ASP A 221 -16.50 -28.91 -6.74
CA ASP A 221 -15.53 -28.97 -5.62
C ASP A 221 -14.11 -29.24 -6.11
N LYS A 222 -13.94 -30.16 -7.07
CA LYS A 222 -12.64 -30.40 -7.69
C LYS A 222 -12.11 -29.18 -8.42
N ILE A 223 -12.96 -28.45 -9.16
CA ILE A 223 -12.56 -27.21 -9.84
C ILE A 223 -12.18 -26.11 -8.83
N SER A 224 -12.87 -26.03 -7.68
CA SER A 224 -12.61 -25.02 -6.66
C SER A 224 -11.25 -25.19 -5.95
N ILE A 225 -10.69 -26.40 -5.97
CA ILE A 225 -9.37 -26.72 -5.39
C ILE A 225 -8.23 -26.31 -6.33
N LEU A 226 -8.51 -26.18 -7.63
CA LEU A 226 -7.49 -25.80 -8.61
C LEU A 226 -6.97 -24.37 -8.35
N ASN A 227 -5.71 -24.14 -8.72
CA ASN A 227 -5.09 -22.84 -8.57
C ASN A 227 -5.35 -21.97 -9.83
N PRO A 228 -6.20 -20.94 -9.75
CA PRO A 228 -6.45 -20.06 -10.89
C PRO A 228 -5.30 -19.08 -11.17
N ARG A 229 -4.30 -19.01 -10.31
CA ARG A 229 -3.18 -18.05 -10.40
C ARG A 229 -1.89 -18.72 -9.97
N PRO A 230 -1.27 -19.48 -10.86
CA PRO A 230 -0.09 -20.28 -10.53
C PRO A 230 1.13 -19.45 -10.11
N GLY A 231 1.19 -18.15 -10.49
CA GLY A 231 2.24 -17.22 -10.06
C GLY A 231 2.03 -16.61 -8.67
N GLU A 232 0.80 -16.61 -8.13
CA GLU A 232 0.52 -16.09 -6.79
C GLU A 232 0.90 -17.11 -5.71
N GLY A 233 1.49 -16.63 -4.63
CA GLY A 233 1.91 -17.46 -3.47
C GLY A 233 3.41 -17.76 -3.44
N TYR A 234 4.13 -17.47 -4.50
CA TYR A 234 5.60 -17.55 -4.56
C TYR A 234 6.26 -16.16 -4.58
N ALA A 235 5.50 -15.12 -4.88
CA ALA A 235 5.97 -13.76 -4.64
C ALA A 235 5.97 -13.54 -3.13
N ASP A 236 7.13 -13.38 -2.53
CA ASP A 236 7.30 -12.86 -1.18
C ASP A 236 6.82 -11.40 -1.17
N TYR A 237 5.52 -11.20 -1.33
CA TYR A 237 4.87 -9.91 -1.09
C TYR A 237 4.79 -9.64 0.42
N PHE A 238 5.90 -9.70 1.10
CA PHE A 238 6.05 -8.87 2.26
C PHE A 238 6.16 -7.42 1.76
N GLN A 239 5.05 -6.84 1.34
CA GLN A 239 4.95 -5.39 1.28
C GLN A 239 5.09 -4.90 2.72
N THR A 240 6.32 -4.87 3.18
CA THR A 240 6.66 -4.28 4.48
C THR A 240 6.36 -2.78 4.33
N VAL A 241 5.20 -2.38 4.80
CA VAL A 241 4.83 -0.96 4.85
C VAL A 241 5.64 -0.35 5.98
N ILE A 242 6.56 0.55 5.64
CA ILE A 242 7.28 1.35 6.63
C ILE A 242 6.32 2.45 7.11
N PRO A 243 5.93 2.45 8.40
CA PRO A 243 5.04 3.48 8.92
C PRO A 243 5.77 4.83 9.01
N ASP A 244 5.04 5.92 8.75
CA ASP A 244 5.55 7.29 8.90
C ASP A 244 5.43 7.81 10.34
N LEU A 245 4.49 7.28 11.12
CA LEU A 245 4.21 7.63 12.51
C LEU A 245 4.14 6.38 13.37
N ILE A 246 4.58 6.49 14.60
CA ILE A 246 4.50 5.44 15.62
C ILE A 246 3.73 6.00 16.81
N ILE A 247 2.75 5.24 17.28
CA ILE A 247 1.93 5.60 18.45
C ILE A 247 2.08 4.52 19.50
N ARG A 248 2.37 4.94 20.71
CA ARG A 248 2.45 4.06 21.88
C ARG A 248 1.56 4.62 22.99
N GLU A 249 1.00 3.75 23.81
CA GLU A 249 0.30 4.14 25.04
C GLU A 249 1.31 4.57 26.10
N ASP A 250 1.09 5.73 26.69
CA ASP A 250 1.87 6.27 27.81
C ASP A 250 0.91 6.66 28.95
N GLY A 251 0.55 5.67 29.77
CA GLY A 251 -0.45 5.83 30.82
C GLY A 251 -1.83 6.21 30.29
N ASP A 252 -2.32 7.40 30.60
CA ASP A 252 -3.60 7.93 30.11
C ASP A 252 -3.48 8.72 28.79
N ASP A 253 -2.25 8.98 28.32
CA ASP A 253 -1.94 9.75 27.12
C ASP A 253 -1.35 8.88 26.00
N TRP A 254 -1.20 9.48 24.82
CA TRP A 254 -0.63 8.85 23.64
C TRP A 254 0.70 9.51 23.26
N LEU A 255 1.78 8.76 23.30
CA LEU A 255 3.06 9.17 22.75
C LEU A 255 3.03 9.02 21.24
N ILE A 256 3.18 10.13 20.50
CA ILE A 256 3.18 10.18 19.04
C ILE A 256 4.58 10.56 18.58
N THR A 257 5.25 9.66 17.89
CA THR A 257 6.58 9.90 17.31
C THR A 257 6.56 9.73 15.79
N THR A 258 7.41 10.48 15.11
CA THR A 258 7.66 10.25 13.67
C THR A 258 8.72 9.17 13.53
N ASN A 259 8.58 8.32 12.52
CA ASN A 259 9.58 7.29 12.22
C ASN A 259 10.72 7.92 11.41
N ASP A 260 11.67 8.47 12.11
CA ASP A 260 12.82 9.17 11.53
C ASP A 260 14.08 8.30 11.49
N GLY A 261 13.97 6.98 11.73
CA GLY A 261 15.11 6.07 11.90
C GLY A 261 16.14 5.99 10.77
N GLY A 262 15.76 6.42 9.55
CA GLY A 262 16.67 6.52 8.40
C GLY A 262 16.99 7.97 7.99
N ILE A 263 16.45 8.97 8.70
CA ILE A 263 16.57 10.38 8.31
C ILE A 263 17.70 11.03 9.13
N PRO A 264 18.83 11.40 8.49
CA PRO A 264 19.91 12.07 9.18
C PRO A 264 19.49 13.47 9.65
N GLU A 265 19.97 13.89 10.79
CA GLU A 265 19.80 15.27 11.23
C GLU A 265 20.68 16.19 10.39
N LEU A 266 20.06 17.26 9.84
CA LEU A 266 20.71 18.17 8.92
C LEU A 266 21.13 19.45 9.61
N ARG A 267 22.33 19.92 9.31
CA ARG A 267 22.83 21.24 9.71
C ARG A 267 23.46 21.99 8.55
N ILE A 268 23.60 23.31 8.72
CA ILE A 268 24.41 24.10 7.82
C ILE A 268 25.85 24.08 8.31
N SER A 269 26.77 23.87 7.38
CA SER A 269 28.22 23.88 7.66
C SER A 269 28.65 25.16 8.36
N ARG A 270 29.28 25.02 9.52
CA ARG A 270 29.80 26.13 10.33
C ARG A 270 30.86 26.93 9.57
N LEU A 271 31.67 26.24 8.76
CA LEU A 271 32.75 26.88 7.97
C LEU A 271 32.20 27.91 6.98
N TYR A 272 31.18 27.56 6.21
CA TYR A 272 30.56 28.48 5.24
C TYR A 272 29.80 29.61 5.93
N ALA A 273 29.15 29.31 7.06
CA ALA A 273 28.42 30.33 7.82
C ALA A 273 29.35 31.37 8.44
N GLN A 274 30.53 30.96 8.95
CA GLN A 274 31.56 31.80 9.49
C GLN A 274 32.25 32.61 8.39
N GLY A 275 32.67 32.00 7.28
CA GLY A 275 33.32 32.65 6.17
C GLY A 275 32.51 33.80 5.54
N ILE A 276 31.14 33.71 5.59
CA ILE A 276 30.30 34.85 5.21
C ILE A 276 30.40 36.01 6.24
N LYS A 277 30.42 35.70 7.54
CA LYS A 277 30.52 36.73 8.61
C LYS A 277 31.85 37.42 8.58
N ASP A 278 32.92 36.67 8.35
CA ASP A 278 34.30 37.14 8.31
C ASP A 278 34.65 37.85 6.98
N GLY A 279 33.73 37.81 6.01
CA GLY A 279 33.89 38.55 4.74
C GLY A 279 34.87 37.90 3.76
N GLU A 280 35.21 36.65 3.94
CA GLU A 280 36.15 35.89 3.08
C GLU A 280 35.65 35.76 1.62
N TYR A 281 34.32 35.75 1.42
CA TYR A 281 33.72 35.65 0.09
C TYR A 281 33.41 37.00 -0.51
N SER A 282 33.79 37.20 -1.79
CA SER A 282 33.51 38.45 -2.52
C SER A 282 32.68 38.18 -3.80
N GLY A 283 31.92 39.17 -4.23
CA GLY A 283 31.22 39.20 -5.53
C GLY A 283 30.25 38.00 -5.74
N LYS A 284 30.45 37.25 -6.81
CA LYS A 284 29.58 36.14 -7.20
C LYS A 284 29.62 34.94 -6.21
N ALA A 285 30.78 34.70 -5.58
CA ALA A 285 30.92 33.66 -4.59
C ALA A 285 30.05 33.91 -3.35
N LYS A 286 30.02 35.14 -2.85
CA LYS A 286 29.15 35.53 -1.72
C LYS A 286 27.66 35.32 -2.02
N THR A 287 27.22 35.70 -3.22
CA THR A 287 25.82 35.53 -3.63
C THR A 287 25.44 34.06 -3.77
N PHE A 288 26.35 33.21 -4.27
CA PHE A 288 26.16 31.77 -4.39
C PHE A 288 26.05 31.07 -3.02
N VAL A 289 27.02 31.32 -2.13
CA VAL A 289 27.03 30.74 -0.78
C VAL A 289 25.78 31.19 -0.01
N ARG A 290 25.41 32.48 -0.08
CA ARG A 290 24.21 33.00 0.60
C ARG A 290 22.93 32.30 0.09
N LYS A 291 22.78 32.14 -1.23
CA LYS A 291 21.63 31.47 -1.83
C LYS A 291 21.51 30.02 -1.36
N ASN A 292 22.63 29.31 -1.27
CA ASN A 292 22.65 27.91 -0.82
C ASN A 292 22.38 27.78 0.68
N ILE A 293 22.84 28.71 1.51
CA ILE A 293 22.47 28.79 2.94
C ILE A 293 20.98 29.01 3.10
N ASP A 294 20.40 29.98 2.34
CA ASP A 294 18.96 30.25 2.41
C ASP A 294 18.15 29.04 1.96
N SER A 295 18.57 28.33 0.87
CA SER A 295 17.95 27.09 0.40
C SER A 295 18.02 25.99 1.46
N GLY A 296 19.20 25.77 2.05
CA GLY A 296 19.42 24.78 3.11
C GLY A 296 18.57 25.06 4.35
N ASN A 297 18.51 26.30 4.81
CA ASN A 297 17.64 26.70 5.92
C ASN A 297 16.17 26.43 5.63
N TRP A 298 15.69 26.76 4.43
CA TRP A 298 14.30 26.48 4.04
C TRP A 298 14.01 24.99 3.99
N PHE A 299 14.98 24.19 3.55
CA PHE A 299 14.85 22.74 3.51
C PHE A 299 14.75 22.13 4.92
N ILE A 300 15.68 22.48 5.82
CA ILE A 300 15.66 22.05 7.22
C ILE A 300 14.34 22.47 7.90
N GLU A 301 13.92 23.71 7.70
CA GLU A 301 12.65 24.21 8.24
C GLU A 301 11.46 23.46 7.68
N ALA A 302 11.45 23.10 6.39
CA ALA A 302 10.37 22.35 5.76
C ALA A 302 10.28 20.92 6.33
N VAL A 303 11.40 20.25 6.59
CA VAL A 303 11.44 18.93 7.22
C VAL A 303 10.91 18.99 8.67
N LYS A 304 11.36 19.99 9.46
CA LYS A 304 10.86 20.21 10.82
C LYS A 304 9.35 20.50 10.84
N GLN A 305 8.88 21.36 9.95
CA GLN A 305 7.46 21.70 9.85
C GLN A 305 6.60 20.51 9.42
N ARG A 306 7.11 19.64 8.53
CA ARG A 306 6.45 18.38 8.18
C ARG A 306 6.23 17.51 9.42
N ARG A 307 7.27 17.30 10.23
CA ARG A 307 7.21 16.50 11.47
C ARG A 307 6.15 17.04 12.43
N LEU A 308 6.20 18.36 12.72
CA LEU A 308 5.23 19.01 13.60
C LEU A 308 3.79 18.89 13.06
N THR A 309 3.60 19.09 11.76
CA THR A 309 2.27 18.99 11.13
C THR A 309 1.72 17.58 11.25
N MET A 310 2.53 16.53 10.98
CA MET A 310 2.09 15.14 11.06
C MET A 310 1.71 14.75 12.49
N VAL A 311 2.50 15.14 13.49
CA VAL A 311 2.20 14.90 14.90
C VAL A 311 0.92 15.63 15.33
N SER A 312 0.74 16.89 14.91
CA SER A 312 -0.47 17.67 15.22
C SER A 312 -1.73 17.07 14.60
N VAL A 313 -1.65 16.63 13.34
CA VAL A 313 -2.75 15.94 12.65
C VAL A 313 -3.10 14.65 13.38
N MET A 314 -2.10 13.85 13.76
CA MET A 314 -2.34 12.59 14.45
C MET A 314 -2.95 12.80 15.85
N ARG A 315 -2.47 13.78 16.60
CA ARG A 315 -3.05 14.16 17.90
C ARG A 315 -4.51 14.57 17.78
N ALA A 316 -4.85 15.35 16.75
CA ALA A 316 -6.24 15.71 16.48
C ALA A 316 -7.09 14.49 16.12
N ILE A 317 -6.57 13.55 15.29
CA ILE A 317 -7.28 12.30 14.96
C ILE A 317 -7.58 11.49 16.24
N ILE A 318 -6.61 11.31 17.13
CA ILE A 318 -6.80 10.59 18.41
C ILE A 318 -7.90 11.25 19.24
N LYS A 319 -7.90 12.58 19.34
CA LYS A 319 -8.91 13.36 20.07
C LYS A 319 -10.34 13.13 19.54
N TYR A 320 -10.50 13.01 18.21
CA TYR A 320 -11.81 12.77 17.57
C TYR A 320 -12.23 11.30 17.55
N GLN A 321 -11.31 10.35 17.71
CA GLN A 321 -11.54 8.91 17.64
C GLN A 321 -11.21 8.17 18.98
N PRO A 322 -11.67 8.67 20.15
CA PRO A 322 -11.26 8.12 21.44
C PRO A 322 -11.69 6.66 21.63
N GLU A 323 -12.84 6.26 21.08
CA GLU A 323 -13.36 4.89 21.21
C GLU A 323 -12.48 3.89 20.44
N TRP A 324 -12.05 4.27 19.25
CA TRP A 324 -11.17 3.43 18.43
C TRP A 324 -9.80 3.22 19.10
N PHE A 325 -9.20 4.30 19.60
CA PHE A 325 -7.92 4.24 20.33
C PHE A 325 -8.08 3.61 21.72
N GLY A 326 -9.27 3.62 22.31
CA GLY A 326 -9.60 2.90 23.55
C GLY A 326 -9.83 1.39 23.37
N GLY A 327 -9.53 0.82 22.18
CA GLY A 327 -9.60 -0.62 21.91
C GLY A 327 -10.84 -1.07 21.14
N ASP A 328 -11.85 -0.24 20.96
CA ASP A 328 -13.01 -0.59 20.14
C ASP A 328 -12.82 -0.22 18.66
N MET A 329 -12.04 -1.04 17.95
CA MET A 329 -11.77 -0.87 16.53
C MET A 329 -13.02 -0.82 15.64
N ASN A 330 -14.19 -1.08 16.20
CA ASN A 330 -15.45 -1.13 15.47
C ASN A 330 -16.18 0.20 15.48
N HIS A 331 -15.84 1.10 16.38
CA HIS A 331 -16.46 2.41 16.54
C HIS A 331 -15.58 3.53 15.98
N LEU A 332 -15.60 3.67 14.64
CA LEU A 332 -15.06 4.86 13.98
C LEU A 332 -16.16 5.93 13.87
N ARG A 333 -15.94 7.07 14.52
CA ARG A 333 -16.81 8.23 14.36
C ARG A 333 -16.60 8.88 12.99
N PRO A 334 -17.66 9.44 12.38
CA PRO A 334 -17.52 10.22 11.15
C PRO A 334 -16.55 11.39 11.39
N LEU A 335 -15.53 11.51 10.56
CA LEU A 335 -14.50 12.55 10.68
C LEU A 335 -14.16 13.05 9.28
N LYS A 336 -14.24 14.38 9.09
CA LYS A 336 -13.87 15.04 7.85
C LYS A 336 -12.50 15.69 7.97
N LEU A 337 -11.81 15.85 6.84
CA LEU A 337 -10.56 16.59 6.79
C LEU A 337 -10.72 18.05 7.28
N GLN A 338 -11.91 18.62 7.08
CA GLN A 338 -12.24 19.97 7.53
C GLN A 338 -12.22 20.09 9.06
N ASP A 339 -12.75 19.11 9.78
CA ASP A 339 -12.82 19.10 11.24
C ASP A 339 -11.42 19.16 11.85
N ILE A 340 -10.48 18.37 11.28
CA ILE A 340 -9.07 18.39 11.66
C ILE A 340 -8.40 19.71 11.28
N ALA A 341 -8.70 20.24 10.10
CA ALA A 341 -8.12 21.49 9.61
C ALA A 341 -8.50 22.67 10.54
N GLU A 342 -9.75 22.73 10.98
CA GLU A 342 -10.27 23.72 11.95
C GLU A 342 -9.60 23.57 13.32
N GLU A 343 -9.46 22.34 13.82
CA GLU A 343 -8.84 22.04 15.13
C GLU A 343 -7.36 22.49 15.20
N ILE A 344 -6.58 22.20 14.12
CA ILE A 344 -5.14 22.54 14.08
C ILE A 344 -4.85 23.92 13.48
N GLY A 345 -5.88 24.65 13.00
CA GLY A 345 -5.74 25.98 12.40
C GLY A 345 -4.96 25.98 11.07
N MET A 346 -5.10 24.91 10.26
CA MET A 346 -4.42 24.74 8.96
C MET A 346 -5.41 24.58 7.81
N ASP A 347 -4.95 24.78 6.57
CA ASP A 347 -5.76 24.53 5.39
C ASP A 347 -6.07 23.05 5.17
N ILE A 348 -7.28 22.75 4.69
CA ILE A 348 -7.72 21.39 4.33
C ILE A 348 -6.74 20.73 3.35
N SER A 349 -6.17 21.51 2.42
CA SER A 349 -5.17 21.00 1.47
C SER A 349 -3.89 20.51 2.16
N THR A 350 -3.48 21.16 3.24
CA THR A 350 -2.32 20.76 4.06
C THR A 350 -2.59 19.46 4.78
N VAL A 351 -3.74 19.34 5.44
CA VAL A 351 -4.18 18.09 6.11
C VAL A 351 -4.29 16.95 5.12
N SER A 352 -4.89 17.18 3.95
CA SER A 352 -5.01 16.16 2.90
C SER A 352 -3.66 15.66 2.37
N ARG A 353 -2.66 16.56 2.24
CA ARG A 353 -1.29 16.19 1.83
C ARG A 353 -0.54 15.44 2.93
N SER A 354 -0.77 15.78 4.19
CA SER A 354 -0.13 15.11 5.33
C SER A 354 -0.71 13.73 5.65
N THR A 355 -1.93 13.40 5.17
CA THR A 355 -2.61 12.14 5.45
C THR A 355 -2.59 11.13 4.30
N ARG A 356 -2.42 11.58 3.06
CA ARG A 356 -2.49 10.73 1.88
C ARG A 356 -1.25 9.85 1.73
N GLY A 357 -1.46 8.53 1.62
CA GLY A 357 -0.37 7.56 1.40
C GLY A 357 0.63 7.50 2.55
N LYS A 358 0.20 7.82 3.77
CA LYS A 358 0.99 7.71 4.98
C LYS A 358 0.38 6.74 5.95
N PHE A 359 1.23 6.01 6.65
CA PHE A 359 0.88 4.94 7.54
C PHE A 359 1.29 5.26 8.98
N VAL A 360 0.51 4.75 9.90
CA VAL A 360 0.75 4.87 11.33
C VAL A 360 0.79 3.47 11.95
N ASP A 361 1.84 3.21 12.73
CA ASP A 361 1.94 2.03 13.58
C ASP A 361 1.26 2.31 14.91
N THR A 362 0.25 1.51 15.22
CA THR A 362 -0.53 1.59 16.45
C THR A 362 -0.44 0.27 17.20
N PRO A 363 -0.77 0.18 18.51
CA PRO A 363 -0.83 -1.08 19.25
C PRO A 363 -1.73 -2.14 18.62
N TYR A 364 -2.68 -1.69 17.77
CA TYR A 364 -3.65 -2.56 17.10
C TYR A 364 -3.25 -2.95 15.66
N GLY A 365 -2.11 -2.48 15.18
CA GLY A 365 -1.58 -2.73 13.83
C GLY A 365 -1.28 -1.47 13.04
N VAL A 366 -0.83 -1.67 11.80
CA VAL A 366 -0.46 -0.57 10.88
C VAL A 366 -1.66 -0.17 10.04
N TYR A 367 -2.03 1.10 10.08
CA TYR A 367 -3.16 1.66 9.34
C TYR A 367 -2.76 2.87 8.50
N GLU A 368 -3.39 3.03 7.33
CA GLU A 368 -3.26 4.29 6.57
C GLU A 368 -3.97 5.41 7.32
N LEU A 369 -3.38 6.61 7.41
CA LEU A 369 -4.02 7.77 8.07
C LEU A 369 -5.39 8.10 7.48
N LYS A 370 -5.59 7.81 6.19
CA LYS A 370 -6.87 7.99 5.51
C LYS A 370 -7.99 7.10 6.07
N TYR A 371 -7.66 5.99 6.71
CA TYR A 371 -8.62 5.06 7.31
C TYR A 371 -9.51 5.71 8.36
N TYR A 372 -8.97 6.66 9.13
CA TYR A 372 -9.69 7.36 10.20
C TYR A 372 -10.72 8.38 9.70
N PHE A 373 -10.63 8.77 8.41
CA PHE A 373 -11.59 9.69 7.79
C PHE A 373 -12.71 8.91 7.13
N THR A 374 -13.90 9.00 7.71
CA THR A 374 -15.08 8.30 7.21
C THR A 374 -16.19 9.30 6.89
N ASP A 375 -16.81 9.12 5.72
CA ASP A 375 -17.95 9.92 5.33
C ASP A 375 -19.11 9.69 6.30
N ALA A 376 -19.80 10.75 6.66
CA ALA A 376 -21.01 10.72 7.43
C ALA A 376 -22.21 10.40 6.54
N ILE A 377 -23.09 9.50 6.97
CA ILE A 377 -24.40 9.29 6.36
C ILE A 377 -25.46 9.73 7.37
N ASP A 378 -26.29 10.67 6.95
CA ASP A 378 -27.49 11.07 7.68
C ASP A 378 -28.59 10.02 7.42
N LEU A 379 -29.06 9.41 8.49
CA LEU A 379 -30.13 8.39 8.43
C LEU A 379 -31.53 9.01 8.41
N GLY A 380 -31.64 10.34 8.43
CA GLY A 380 -32.93 11.05 8.47
C GLY A 380 -33.52 11.21 9.87
N ASP A 381 -32.98 10.51 10.88
CA ASP A 381 -33.43 10.57 12.28
C ASP A 381 -32.51 11.49 13.12
N GLY A 382 -31.69 12.32 12.52
CA GLY A 382 -30.69 13.13 13.20
C GLY A 382 -29.48 12.33 13.73
N ARG A 383 -29.41 11.02 13.44
CA ARG A 383 -28.23 10.19 13.72
C ARG A 383 -27.31 10.20 12.52
N VAL A 384 -26.07 10.55 12.79
CA VAL A 384 -24.99 10.55 11.78
C VAL A 384 -24.10 9.35 12.06
N LEU A 385 -24.03 8.41 11.13
CA LEU A 385 -23.20 7.23 11.24
C LEU A 385 -22.10 7.21 10.18
N GLY A 386 -20.95 6.66 10.56
CA GLY A 386 -19.86 6.42 9.61
C GLY A 386 -20.21 5.33 8.59
N THR A 387 -19.79 5.53 7.35
CA THR A 387 -19.98 4.54 6.26
C THR A 387 -19.35 3.18 6.59
N PHE A 388 -18.36 3.14 7.48
CA PHE A 388 -17.71 1.93 7.93
C PHE A 388 -18.67 0.97 8.66
N VAL A 389 -19.47 1.48 9.59
CA VAL A 389 -20.45 0.69 10.35
C VAL A 389 -21.46 0.05 9.41
N ILE A 390 -21.92 0.80 8.40
CA ILE A 390 -22.89 0.32 7.41
C ILE A 390 -22.29 -0.78 6.54
N LYS A 391 -21.05 -0.60 6.07
CA LYS A 391 -20.36 -1.61 5.28
C LYS A 391 -20.16 -2.91 6.05
N ARG A 392 -19.81 -2.81 7.32
CA ARG A 392 -19.65 -3.97 8.20
C ARG A 392 -20.98 -4.69 8.45
N GLU A 393 -22.06 -3.96 8.72
CA GLU A 393 -23.38 -4.55 8.87
C GLU A 393 -23.86 -5.23 7.58
N LEU A 394 -23.56 -4.62 6.42
CA LEU A 394 -23.80 -5.22 5.11
C LEU A 394 -23.05 -6.55 4.97
N GLN A 395 -21.78 -6.57 5.34
CA GLN A 395 -20.95 -7.78 5.30
C GLN A 395 -21.47 -8.86 6.26
N ASN A 396 -21.88 -8.49 7.47
CA ASN A 396 -22.49 -9.41 8.45
C ASN A 396 -23.78 -10.03 7.92
N ILE A 397 -24.65 -9.21 7.28
CA ILE A 397 -25.90 -9.71 6.68
C ILE A 397 -25.60 -10.70 5.55
N ILE A 398 -24.61 -10.44 4.72
CA ILE A 398 -24.25 -11.32 3.61
C ILE A 398 -23.55 -12.59 4.13
N ASN A 399 -22.68 -12.49 5.11
CA ASN A 399 -22.02 -13.66 5.71
C ASN A 399 -23.02 -14.60 6.42
N SER A 400 -24.13 -14.06 6.93
CA SER A 400 -25.20 -14.81 7.57
C SER A 400 -26.31 -15.25 6.60
N GLU A 401 -26.19 -14.98 5.29
CA GLU A 401 -27.21 -15.37 4.33
C GLU A 401 -27.20 -16.88 4.02
N ASN A 402 -28.34 -17.41 3.60
CA ASN A 402 -28.39 -18.77 3.06
C ASN A 402 -27.82 -18.78 1.63
N LYS A 403 -26.69 -19.44 1.44
CA LYS A 403 -25.97 -19.49 0.17
C LYS A 403 -26.73 -20.19 -0.96
N GLN A 404 -27.72 -21.05 -0.64
CA GLN A 404 -28.61 -21.64 -1.64
C GLN A 404 -29.64 -20.64 -2.18
N SER A 405 -30.02 -19.64 -1.34
CA SER A 405 -30.96 -18.58 -1.69
C SER A 405 -30.42 -17.22 -1.26
N PRO A 406 -29.40 -16.68 -1.96
CA PRO A 406 -28.74 -15.43 -1.58
C PRO A 406 -29.71 -14.24 -1.67
N LEU A 407 -29.55 -13.31 -0.73
CA LEU A 407 -30.36 -12.11 -0.61
C LEU A 407 -30.15 -11.17 -1.82
N SER A 408 -31.21 -10.70 -2.43
CA SER A 408 -31.12 -9.60 -3.40
C SER A 408 -30.78 -8.28 -2.73
N ASP A 409 -30.26 -7.30 -3.50
CA ASP A 409 -29.95 -5.98 -2.95
C ASP A 409 -31.19 -5.32 -2.32
N ASP A 410 -32.42 -5.60 -2.81
CA ASP A 410 -33.68 -5.14 -2.22
C ASP A 410 -33.96 -5.77 -0.85
N MET A 411 -33.74 -7.07 -0.70
CA MET A 411 -33.91 -7.77 0.59
C MET A 411 -32.86 -7.34 1.61
N ILE A 412 -31.65 -6.99 1.14
CA ILE A 412 -30.60 -6.42 2.00
C ILE A 412 -31.02 -5.04 2.51
N VAL A 413 -31.61 -4.20 1.65
CA VAL A 413 -32.16 -2.88 2.05
C VAL A 413 -33.22 -3.06 3.14
N GLU A 414 -34.15 -4.02 3.00
CA GLU A 414 -35.17 -4.28 4.03
C GLU A 414 -34.56 -4.72 5.36
N LYS A 415 -33.58 -5.63 5.32
CA LYS A 415 -32.86 -6.06 6.54
C LYS A 415 -32.10 -4.92 7.21
N LEU A 416 -31.44 -4.06 6.44
CA LEU A 416 -30.77 -2.86 6.95
C LEU A 416 -31.77 -1.88 7.54
N LYS A 417 -32.93 -1.68 6.87
CA LYS A 417 -34.00 -0.82 7.37
C LYS A 417 -34.57 -1.31 8.71
N ASN A 418 -34.76 -2.61 8.89
CA ASN A 418 -35.20 -3.22 10.15
C ASN A 418 -34.17 -3.03 11.28
N LYS A 419 -32.89 -2.85 10.96
CA LYS A 419 -31.82 -2.49 11.91
C LYS A 419 -31.69 -0.98 12.13
N GLY A 420 -32.56 -0.16 11.51
CA GLY A 420 -32.56 1.30 11.64
C GLY A 420 -31.70 2.04 10.60
N TYR A 421 -31.17 1.36 9.58
CA TYR A 421 -30.36 1.97 8.52
C TYR A 421 -31.22 2.21 7.27
N ASN A 422 -31.69 3.42 7.08
CA ASN A 422 -32.51 3.77 5.93
C ASN A 422 -31.66 4.15 4.72
N LEU A 423 -31.37 3.17 3.86
CA LEU A 423 -30.49 3.31 2.71
C LEU A 423 -31.22 3.01 1.39
N ALA A 424 -30.86 3.73 0.34
CA ALA A 424 -31.36 3.44 -1.00
C ALA A 424 -30.65 2.20 -1.60
N ARG A 425 -31.37 1.42 -2.42
CA ARG A 425 -30.84 0.25 -3.14
C ARG A 425 -29.53 0.55 -3.87
N ARG A 426 -29.45 1.71 -4.56
CA ARG A 426 -28.22 2.12 -5.29
C ARG A 426 -27.02 2.28 -4.35
N THR A 427 -27.24 2.77 -3.12
CA THR A 427 -26.20 2.93 -2.10
C THR A 427 -25.72 1.58 -1.60
N VAL A 428 -26.63 0.65 -1.34
CA VAL A 428 -26.30 -0.73 -0.94
C VAL A 428 -25.50 -1.44 -2.04
N ALA A 429 -25.91 -1.35 -3.30
CA ALA A 429 -25.19 -1.92 -4.44
C ALA A 429 -23.76 -1.33 -4.54
N LYS A 430 -23.61 0.01 -4.41
CA LYS A 430 -22.31 0.68 -4.42
C LYS A 430 -21.38 0.21 -3.28
N TYR A 431 -21.95 0.00 -2.07
CA TYR A 431 -21.13 -0.49 -0.94
C TYR A 431 -20.77 -1.95 -1.09
N ARG A 432 -21.69 -2.78 -1.58
CA ARG A 432 -21.42 -4.18 -1.90
C ARG A 432 -20.27 -4.30 -2.91
N ASP A 433 -20.33 -3.52 -4.01
CA ASP A 433 -19.27 -3.52 -5.03
C ASP A 433 -17.93 -3.03 -4.47
N LYS A 434 -17.93 -2.00 -3.60
CA LYS A 434 -16.71 -1.53 -2.91
C LYS A 434 -16.09 -2.57 -1.95
N LEU A 435 -16.92 -3.49 -1.43
CA LEU A 435 -16.46 -4.62 -0.60
C LEU A 435 -16.03 -5.83 -1.44
N GLY A 436 -16.06 -5.74 -2.79
CA GLY A 436 -15.73 -6.85 -3.67
C GLY A 436 -16.74 -8.00 -3.66
N ILE A 437 -17.93 -7.78 -3.09
CA ILE A 437 -18.95 -8.83 -2.95
C ILE A 437 -19.80 -8.88 -4.24
N PRO A 438 -19.89 -10.05 -4.91
CA PRO A 438 -20.63 -10.19 -6.15
C PRO A 438 -22.16 -10.12 -5.94
N VAL A 439 -22.91 -9.92 -7.03
CA VAL A 439 -24.37 -9.89 -7.02
C VAL A 439 -24.96 -11.24 -6.55
N ALA A 440 -26.19 -11.23 -6.01
CA ALA A 440 -26.85 -12.42 -5.45
C ALA A 440 -26.78 -13.66 -6.35
N ARG A 441 -26.96 -13.49 -7.67
CA ARG A 441 -26.85 -14.60 -8.62
C ARG A 441 -25.50 -15.29 -8.63
N LEU A 442 -24.41 -14.53 -8.43
CA LEU A 442 -23.03 -15.06 -8.42
C LEU A 442 -22.62 -15.59 -7.03
N ARG A 443 -23.39 -15.27 -5.97
CA ARG A 443 -23.17 -15.82 -4.62
C ARG A 443 -23.90 -17.15 -4.40
N LYS A 444 -24.79 -17.52 -5.31
CA LYS A 444 -25.52 -18.78 -5.19
C LYS A 444 -24.57 -19.97 -5.26
N GLU A 445 -24.63 -20.82 -4.24
CA GLU A 445 -24.01 -22.13 -4.21
C GLU A 445 -25.06 -23.20 -4.57
N ILE A 446 -24.59 -24.34 -5.04
CA ILE A 446 -25.48 -25.44 -5.49
C ILE A 446 -26.03 -26.18 -4.28
#